data_1008c345040fc8b5707551e181fddde0
#
_entry.id   1008c345040fc8b5707551e181fddde0
#
_cell.length_a   1.000
_cell.length_b   1.000
_cell.length_c   1.000
_cell.angle_alpha   90.00
_cell.angle_beta   90.00
_cell.angle_gamma   90.00
#
_symmetry.space_group_name_H-M   'P 1'
#
loop_
_entity.id
_entity.type
_entity.pdbx_description
1 polymer ?
#
loop_
_entity_poly.entity_id
_entity_poly.type
_entity_poly.pdbx_seq_one_letter_code
_entity_poly.pdbx_strand_id
1 'polypeptide(L)'
;MSGDRGELDRAHEELAAARHLAAGGFSAQAISRAYYAAFYAAEASLQRLGETRSKHAGVIAAFVQLLVRTGRIDAEAGKLLRSLFDRRSGADHDWIDPPSPSDAEQAINDADRVVRSVEAWHDRSSR
;
A
#
# COMPACT_ATOMS: atom_id res chain seq x y z
N MET A 1 15.10 -2.41 -17.37
CA MET A 1 13.94 -2.08 -16.54
C MET A 1 14.09 -2.77 -15.19
N SER A 2 13.97 -2.02 -14.12
CA SER A 2 14.13 -2.61 -12.79
C SER A 2 12.79 -3.18 -12.29
N GLY A 3 12.85 -4.25 -11.46
CA GLY A 3 11.66 -4.86 -10.88
C GLY A 3 10.87 -3.91 -9.98
N ASP A 4 11.55 -2.98 -9.31
CA ASP A 4 10.92 -2.00 -8.44
C ASP A 4 10.01 -1.04 -9.22
N ARG A 5 10.34 -0.71 -10.46
CA ARG A 5 9.46 0.13 -11.31
C ARG A 5 8.20 -0.65 -11.71
N GLY A 6 8.35 -1.95 -12.00
CA GLY A 6 7.20 -2.81 -12.29
C GLY A 6 6.23 -2.90 -11.12
N GLU A 7 6.74 -2.99 -9.89
CA GLU A 7 5.91 -3.03 -8.70
C GLU A 7 5.20 -1.68 -8.46
N LEU A 8 5.85 -0.54 -8.77
CA LEU A 8 5.19 0.77 -8.70
C LEU A 8 4.06 0.89 -9.72
N ASP A 9 4.26 0.37 -10.92
CA ASP A 9 3.21 0.35 -11.94
C ASP A 9 2.02 -0.49 -11.47
N ARG A 10 2.29 -1.64 -10.82
CA ARG A 10 1.23 -2.47 -10.22
C ARG A 10 0.50 -1.73 -9.11
N ALA A 11 1.23 -0.95 -8.30
CA ALA A 11 0.60 -0.15 -7.25
C ALA A 11 -0.43 0.82 -7.84
N HIS A 12 -0.08 1.49 -8.93
CA HIS A 12 -1.00 2.41 -9.60
C HIS A 12 -2.20 1.68 -10.21
N GLU A 13 -2.00 0.50 -10.78
CA GLU A 13 -3.10 -0.32 -11.30
C GLU A 13 -4.07 -0.71 -10.18
N GLU A 14 -3.55 -1.09 -9.02
CA GLU A 14 -4.39 -1.45 -7.88
C GLU A 14 -5.16 -0.24 -7.35
N LEU A 15 -4.55 0.96 -7.35
CA LEU A 15 -5.28 2.17 -6.96
C LEU A 15 -6.43 2.45 -7.93
N ALA A 16 -6.20 2.30 -9.22
CA ALA A 16 -7.24 2.50 -10.22
C ALA A 16 -8.37 1.49 -10.04
N ALA A 17 -8.04 0.22 -9.79
CA ALA A 17 -9.03 -0.82 -9.52
C ALA A 17 -9.83 -0.52 -8.25
N ALA A 18 -9.16 -0.06 -7.20
CA ALA A 18 -9.83 0.30 -5.94
C ALA A 18 -10.85 1.42 -6.16
N ARG A 19 -10.47 2.46 -6.91
CA ARG A 19 -11.37 3.58 -7.22
C ARG A 19 -12.58 3.12 -8.03
N HIS A 20 -12.35 2.24 -8.99
CA HIS A 20 -13.43 1.69 -9.82
C HIS A 20 -14.42 0.87 -8.97
N LEU A 21 -13.91 0.02 -8.09
CA LEU A 21 -14.73 -0.79 -7.21
C LEU A 21 -15.51 0.07 -6.22
N ALA A 22 -14.87 1.10 -5.66
CA ALA A 22 -15.55 2.02 -4.74
C ALA A 22 -16.70 2.76 -5.44
N ALA A 23 -16.49 3.21 -6.67
CA ALA A 23 -17.51 3.88 -7.47
C ALA A 23 -18.70 2.95 -7.76
N GLY A 24 -18.45 1.65 -7.85
CA GLY A 24 -19.49 0.64 -8.06
C GLY A 24 -20.19 0.16 -6.79
N GLY A 25 -19.76 0.66 -5.62
CA GLY A 25 -20.33 0.26 -4.34
C GLY A 25 -19.71 -0.97 -3.70
N PHE A 26 -18.59 -1.45 -4.25
CA PHE A 26 -17.91 -2.64 -3.73
C PHE A 26 -16.85 -2.23 -2.70
N SER A 27 -17.31 -1.74 -1.54
CA SER A 27 -16.43 -1.13 -0.53
C SER A 27 -15.38 -2.09 0.04
N ALA A 28 -15.76 -3.31 0.38
CA ALA A 28 -14.81 -4.28 0.92
C ALA A 28 -13.72 -4.63 -0.09
N GLN A 29 -14.10 -4.86 -1.33
CA GLN A 29 -13.16 -5.17 -2.42
C GLN A 29 -12.26 -3.96 -2.72
N ALA A 30 -12.79 -2.75 -2.64
CA ALA A 30 -12.02 -1.53 -2.82
C ALA A 30 -10.93 -1.41 -1.74
N ILE A 31 -11.27 -1.69 -0.49
CA ILE A 31 -10.30 -1.66 0.63
C ILE A 31 -9.18 -2.68 0.39
N SER A 32 -9.52 -3.88 -0.04
CA SER A 32 -8.54 -4.92 -0.34
C SER A 32 -7.57 -4.46 -1.45
N ARG A 33 -8.08 -3.89 -2.53
CA ARG A 33 -7.23 -3.38 -3.62
C ARG A 33 -6.38 -2.20 -3.18
N ALA A 34 -6.92 -1.31 -2.35
CA ALA A 34 -6.15 -0.20 -1.78
C ALA A 34 -4.96 -0.71 -0.97
N TYR A 35 -5.18 -1.71 -0.12
CA TYR A 35 -4.10 -2.33 0.63
C TYR A 35 -3.02 -2.86 -0.31
N TYR A 36 -3.40 -3.59 -1.37
CA TYR A 36 -2.42 -4.15 -2.30
C TYR A 36 -1.63 -3.07 -3.04
N ALA A 37 -2.25 -1.91 -3.31
CA ALA A 37 -1.52 -0.79 -3.89
C ALA A 37 -0.37 -0.35 -2.98
N ALA A 38 -0.66 -0.14 -1.70
CA ALA A 38 0.35 0.24 -0.72
C ALA A 38 1.39 -0.86 -0.53
N PHE A 39 0.95 -2.11 -0.52
CA PHE A 39 1.83 -3.27 -0.37
C PHE A 39 2.83 -3.38 -1.53
N TYR A 40 2.39 -3.24 -2.77
CA TYR A 40 3.29 -3.29 -3.92
C TYR A 40 4.27 -2.12 -3.92
N ALA A 41 3.83 -0.94 -3.47
CA ALA A 41 4.74 0.19 -3.31
C ALA A 41 5.82 -0.13 -2.27
N ALA A 42 5.44 -0.73 -1.13
CA ALA A 42 6.41 -1.15 -0.11
C ALA A 42 7.39 -2.17 -0.68
N GLU A 43 6.90 -3.16 -1.44
CA GLU A 43 7.78 -4.13 -2.10
C GLU A 43 8.75 -3.47 -3.06
N ALA A 44 8.29 -2.47 -3.83
CA ALA A 44 9.15 -1.72 -4.74
C ALA A 44 10.31 -1.07 -3.99
N SER A 45 10.01 -0.48 -2.81
CA SER A 45 11.04 0.16 -2.01
C SER A 45 12.07 -0.85 -1.49
N LEU A 46 11.64 -2.04 -1.10
CA LEU A 46 12.54 -3.10 -0.66
C LEU A 46 13.40 -3.62 -1.81
N GLN A 47 12.82 -3.83 -2.97
CA GLN A 47 13.58 -4.26 -4.16
C GLN A 47 14.65 -3.26 -4.52
N ARG A 48 14.37 -1.97 -4.37
CA ARG A 48 15.36 -0.90 -4.60
C ARG A 48 16.59 -1.06 -3.71
N LEU A 49 16.39 -1.59 -2.50
CA LEU A 49 17.48 -1.85 -1.54
C LEU A 49 18.08 -3.25 -1.69
N GLY A 50 17.62 -4.04 -2.67
CA GLY A 50 18.08 -5.41 -2.84
C GLY A 50 17.50 -6.38 -1.81
N GLU A 51 16.36 -6.03 -1.19
CA GLU A 51 15.71 -6.81 -0.15
C GLU A 51 14.41 -7.43 -0.65
N THR A 52 14.10 -8.62 -0.17
CA THR A 52 12.82 -9.28 -0.44
C THR A 52 12.33 -9.99 0.82
N ARG A 53 11.00 -10.18 0.92
CA ARG A 53 10.38 -10.95 1.99
C ARG A 53 9.23 -11.74 1.39
N SER A 54 9.03 -12.96 1.87
CA SER A 54 8.01 -13.86 1.30
C SER A 54 6.62 -13.67 1.89
N LYS A 55 6.51 -13.10 3.10
CA LYS A 55 5.24 -12.92 3.78
C LYS A 55 4.88 -11.45 3.89
N HIS A 56 3.57 -11.15 3.85
CA HIS A 56 3.09 -9.78 3.98
C HIS A 56 3.60 -9.09 5.25
N ALA A 57 3.48 -9.77 6.40
CA ALA A 57 3.96 -9.21 7.66
C ALA A 57 5.47 -8.92 7.61
N GLY A 58 6.25 -9.76 6.94
CA GLY A 58 7.68 -9.55 6.76
C GLY A 58 7.98 -8.33 5.90
N VAL A 59 7.20 -8.13 4.83
CA VAL A 59 7.34 -6.95 3.97
C VAL A 59 7.05 -5.67 4.77
N ILE A 60 5.97 -5.65 5.55
CA ILE A 60 5.60 -4.49 6.35
C ILE A 60 6.67 -4.18 7.40
N ALA A 61 7.16 -5.21 8.11
CA ALA A 61 8.20 -5.02 9.11
C ALA A 61 9.50 -4.50 8.49
N ALA A 62 9.90 -5.07 7.35
CA ALA A 62 11.11 -4.62 6.65
C ALA A 62 10.97 -3.19 6.12
N PHE A 63 9.80 -2.83 5.61
CA PHE A 63 9.52 -1.47 5.17
C PHE A 63 9.72 -0.47 6.31
N VAL A 64 9.14 -0.76 7.48
CA VAL A 64 9.30 0.11 8.64
C VAL A 64 10.77 0.20 9.05
N GLN A 65 11.43 -0.94 9.17
CA GLN A 65 12.81 -0.99 9.66
C GLN A 65 13.80 -0.32 8.69
N LEU A 66 13.68 -0.59 7.40
CA LEU A 66 14.69 -0.19 6.42
C LEU A 66 14.39 1.14 5.72
N LEU A 67 13.14 1.54 5.65
CA LEU A 67 12.75 2.78 4.98
C LEU A 67 12.30 3.87 5.96
N VAL A 68 11.47 3.51 6.93
CA VAL A 68 10.89 4.49 7.86
C VAL A 68 11.88 4.86 8.96
N ARG A 69 12.42 3.89 9.69
CA ARG A 69 13.33 4.15 10.81
C ARG A 69 14.64 4.79 10.37
N THR A 70 15.02 4.59 9.13
CA THR A 70 16.23 5.19 8.57
C THR A 70 16.00 6.61 8.04
N GLY A 71 14.76 7.09 8.09
CA GLY A 71 14.41 8.43 7.62
C GLY A 71 14.27 8.55 6.10
N ARG A 72 14.33 7.46 5.35
CA ARG A 72 14.18 7.47 3.89
C ARG A 72 12.76 7.80 3.47
N ILE A 73 11.77 7.28 4.21
CA ILE A 73 10.35 7.49 3.95
C ILE A 73 9.71 7.91 5.27
N ASP A 74 8.70 8.78 5.22
CA ASP A 74 8.09 9.35 6.42
C ASP A 74 7.37 8.29 7.27
N ALA A 75 7.30 8.57 8.58
CA ALA A 75 6.69 7.65 9.56
C ALA A 75 5.21 7.41 9.30
N GLU A 76 4.51 8.38 8.72
CA GLU A 76 3.10 8.26 8.42
C GLU A 76 2.85 7.14 7.41
N ALA A 77 3.71 7.01 6.39
CA ALA A 77 3.57 5.94 5.41
C ALA A 77 3.63 4.56 6.08
N GLY A 78 4.51 4.37 7.05
CA GLY A 78 4.60 3.11 7.79
C GLY A 78 3.33 2.80 8.57
N LYS A 79 2.79 3.81 9.27
CA LYS A 79 1.55 3.67 10.04
C LYS A 79 0.37 3.35 9.13
N LEU A 80 0.28 4.04 7.99
CA LEU A 80 -0.81 3.83 7.05
C LEU A 80 -0.76 2.44 6.42
N LEU A 81 0.42 1.96 6.06
CA LEU A 81 0.56 0.61 5.51
C LEU A 81 0.08 -0.45 6.50
N ARG A 82 0.48 -0.33 7.77
CA ARG A 82 0.04 -1.27 8.81
C ARG A 82 -1.46 -1.19 9.03
N SER A 83 -2.01 0.02 9.07
CA SER A 83 -3.45 0.24 9.21
C SER A 83 -4.23 -0.38 8.05
N LEU A 84 -3.73 -0.23 6.82
CA LEU A 84 -4.36 -0.82 5.64
C LEU A 84 -4.36 -2.35 5.70
N PHE A 85 -3.28 -2.94 6.16
CA PHE A 85 -3.20 -4.38 6.36
C PHE A 85 -4.31 -4.86 7.32
N ASP A 86 -4.48 -4.17 8.44
CA ASP A 86 -5.50 -4.51 9.43
C ASP A 86 -6.91 -4.33 8.88
N ARG A 87 -7.16 -3.21 8.17
CA ARG A 87 -8.46 -2.92 7.57
C ARG A 87 -8.84 -3.92 6.48
N ARG A 88 -7.87 -4.35 5.68
CA ARG A 88 -8.12 -5.36 4.65
C ARG A 88 -8.57 -6.67 5.29
N SER A 89 -7.90 -7.09 6.36
CA SER A 89 -8.27 -8.30 7.08
C SER A 89 -9.70 -8.21 7.63
N GLY A 90 -10.06 -7.08 8.25
CA GLY A 90 -11.41 -6.85 8.75
C GLY A 90 -12.46 -6.83 7.63
N ALA A 91 -12.16 -6.15 6.53
CA ALA A 91 -13.09 -6.06 5.40
C ALA A 91 -13.39 -7.44 4.77
N ASP A 92 -12.38 -8.31 4.71
CA ASP A 92 -12.54 -9.65 4.14
C ASP A 92 -13.39 -10.56 5.03
N HIS A 93 -13.49 -10.28 6.33
CA HIS A 93 -14.10 -11.18 7.30
C HIS A 93 -15.33 -10.63 8.03
N ASP A 94 -15.66 -9.34 7.83
CA ASP A 94 -16.80 -8.74 8.54
C ASP A 94 -18.08 -8.83 7.71
N TRP A 95 -18.89 -9.83 8.02
CA TRP A 95 -20.17 -10.09 7.35
C TRP A 95 -21.34 -9.35 7.99
N ILE A 96 -21.20 -9.00 9.29
CA ILE A 96 -22.27 -8.40 10.08
C ILE A 96 -22.28 -6.89 9.94
N ASP A 97 -21.09 -6.29 9.89
CA ASP A 97 -20.91 -4.85 9.80
C ASP A 97 -19.93 -4.55 8.65
N PRO A 98 -20.38 -4.67 7.40
CA PRO A 98 -19.49 -4.49 6.25
C PRO A 98 -19.02 -3.03 6.15
N PRO A 99 -17.84 -2.80 5.55
CA PRO A 99 -17.32 -1.44 5.43
C PRO A 99 -18.23 -0.55 4.57
N SER A 100 -18.25 0.72 4.91
CA SER A 100 -19.05 1.74 4.21
C SER A 100 -18.29 2.31 3.00
N PRO A 101 -18.99 3.04 2.10
CA PRO A 101 -18.30 3.81 1.06
C PRO A 101 -17.27 4.79 1.61
N SER A 102 -17.53 5.40 2.77
CA SER A 102 -16.59 6.30 3.43
C SER A 102 -15.33 5.56 3.86
N ASP A 103 -15.46 4.33 4.38
CA ASP A 103 -14.31 3.50 4.75
C ASP A 103 -13.44 3.18 3.53
N ALA A 104 -14.07 2.90 2.39
CA ALA A 104 -13.36 2.63 1.14
C ALA A 104 -12.60 3.87 0.66
N GLU A 105 -13.25 5.02 0.68
CA GLU A 105 -12.62 6.28 0.28
C GLU A 105 -11.39 6.59 1.14
N GLN A 106 -11.52 6.42 2.46
CA GLN A 106 -10.42 6.65 3.39
C GLN A 106 -9.24 5.71 3.11
N ALA A 107 -9.53 4.43 2.88
CA ALA A 107 -8.49 3.46 2.56
C ALA A 107 -7.76 3.81 1.26
N ILE A 108 -8.49 4.24 0.23
CA ILE A 108 -7.88 4.65 -1.03
C ILE A 108 -6.98 5.87 -0.84
N ASN A 109 -7.44 6.87 -0.09
CA ASN A 109 -6.65 8.07 0.17
C ASN A 109 -5.37 7.73 0.93
N ASP A 110 -5.46 6.85 1.92
CA ASP A 110 -4.31 6.41 2.70
C ASP A 110 -3.31 5.62 1.85
N ALA A 111 -3.82 4.73 1.01
CA ALA A 111 -2.98 3.94 0.10
C ALA A 111 -2.28 4.85 -0.92
N ASP A 112 -2.99 5.82 -1.48
CA ASP A 112 -2.41 6.80 -2.40
C ASP A 112 -1.25 7.55 -1.74
N ARG A 113 -1.41 7.90 -0.46
CA ARG A 113 -0.35 8.57 0.28
C ARG A 113 0.91 7.69 0.41
N VAL A 114 0.73 6.40 0.72
CA VAL A 114 1.86 5.46 0.82
C VAL A 114 2.57 5.36 -0.54
N VAL A 115 1.81 5.19 -1.61
CA VAL A 115 2.38 5.08 -2.96
C VAL A 115 3.16 6.33 -3.32
N ARG A 116 2.62 7.50 -3.07
CA ARG A 116 3.31 8.78 -3.37
C ARG A 116 4.58 8.94 -2.56
N SER A 117 4.57 8.56 -1.29
CA SER A 117 5.76 8.65 -0.43
C SER A 117 6.87 7.76 -0.96
N VAL A 118 6.54 6.55 -1.39
CA VAL A 118 7.52 5.63 -1.98
C VAL A 118 8.05 6.18 -3.30
N GLU A 119 7.17 6.68 -4.17
CA GLU A 119 7.59 7.24 -5.45
C GLU A 119 8.52 8.43 -5.29
N ALA A 120 8.20 9.32 -4.35
CA ALA A 120 9.03 10.49 -4.11
C ALA A 120 10.44 10.08 -3.66
N TRP A 121 10.55 9.10 -2.77
CA TRP A 121 11.83 8.57 -2.36
C TRP A 121 12.56 7.89 -3.53
N HIS A 122 11.83 7.08 -4.30
CA HIS A 122 12.38 6.37 -5.45
C HIS A 122 12.98 7.34 -6.46
N ASP A 123 12.28 8.42 -6.76
CA ASP A 123 12.74 9.43 -7.72
C ASP A 123 13.99 10.15 -7.20
N ARG A 124 14.04 10.49 -5.91
CA ARG A 124 15.23 11.09 -5.30
C ARG A 124 16.42 10.15 -5.33
N SER A 125 16.18 8.86 -5.14
CA SER A 125 17.23 7.84 -5.09
C SER A 125 17.80 7.50 -6.47
N SER A 126 17.10 7.90 -7.55
CA SER A 126 17.53 7.64 -8.94
C SER A 126 18.48 8.70 -9.48
N ARG A 127 18.74 9.76 -8.72
CA ARG A 127 19.60 10.88 -9.14
C ARG A 127 21.05 10.68 -8.75
#